data_65ddefdb38e6ec5b8cd8754afd818e78
#
_entry.id   65ddefdb38e6ec5b8cd8754afd818e78
#
_cell.length_a   1.000
_cell.length_b   1.000
_cell.length_c   1.000
_cell.angle_alpha   90.00
_cell.angle_beta   90.00
_cell.angle_gamma   90.00
#
_symmetry.space_group_name_H-M   'P 1'
#
loop_
_entity.id
_entity.type
_entity.pdbx_description
1 polymer ?
#
loop_
_entity_poly.entity_id
_entity_poly.type
_entity_poly.pdbx_seq_one_letter_code
_entity_poly.pdbx_strand_id
1 'polypeptide(L)'
;MHLAPEAPTVAAVSVNDMRERIRRKSRLKGRQPEDAAMAEVAPLLGPRPATGFRRDLLIEYLHRLNDHFGVLHDRHLVALAKQMNLPMAEVYEVASFYHHFEIVRGEEAQAPRLVVRVCDSLSCSMTGARELLAALPERLRAAGQSDVQVLAVPCVGRCEQAPVAVVHQCPVPLVTVDGVLEAVNLKPNRAVALHPPAQVAINFDTVSYTHLRAHETP
;
A
#
# COMPACT_ATOMS: atom_id res chain seq x y z
N MET A 1 -73.44 -13.58 28.10
CA MET A 1 -72.21 -13.27 28.80
C MET A 1 -71.07 -13.64 27.81
N HIS A 2 -70.62 -12.70 26.96
CA HIS A 2 -69.57 -12.91 25.96
C HIS A 2 -68.26 -12.48 26.59
N LEU A 3 -67.35 -13.42 26.84
CA LEU A 3 -65.98 -13.15 27.25
C LEU A 3 -65.24 -12.66 26.00
N ALA A 4 -64.66 -11.46 26.08
CA ALA A 4 -63.78 -10.91 25.06
C ALA A 4 -62.47 -11.72 25.04
N PRO A 5 -61.86 -11.98 23.86
CA PRO A 5 -60.60 -12.68 23.78
C PRO A 5 -59.46 -11.82 24.36
N GLU A 6 -58.70 -12.40 25.27
CA GLU A 6 -57.50 -11.76 25.82
C GLU A 6 -56.50 -11.46 24.69
N ALA A 7 -56.02 -10.23 24.68
CA ALA A 7 -54.99 -9.79 23.72
C ALA A 7 -53.68 -10.55 23.98
N PRO A 8 -52.95 -10.99 22.93
CA PRO A 8 -51.70 -11.71 23.09
C PRO A 8 -50.65 -10.81 23.79
N THR A 9 -50.17 -11.28 24.92
CA THR A 9 -49.11 -10.63 25.68
C THR A 9 -47.80 -10.69 24.87
N VAL A 10 -47.41 -9.57 24.31
CA VAL A 10 -46.12 -9.46 23.60
C VAL A 10 -45.03 -9.56 24.66
N ALA A 11 -44.31 -10.69 24.67
CA ALA A 11 -43.17 -10.89 25.55
C ALA A 11 -42.09 -9.82 25.25
N ALA A 12 -41.69 -9.08 26.29
CA ALA A 12 -40.65 -8.07 26.17
C ALA A 12 -39.33 -8.74 25.76
N VAL A 13 -38.84 -8.45 24.54
CA VAL A 13 -37.57 -8.96 24.05
C VAL A 13 -36.46 -8.16 24.72
N SER A 14 -35.54 -8.84 25.41
CA SER A 14 -34.43 -8.17 26.07
C SER A 14 -33.46 -7.52 25.03
N VAL A 15 -32.77 -6.46 25.43
CA VAL A 15 -31.77 -5.80 24.59
C VAL A 15 -30.66 -6.79 24.17
N ASN A 16 -30.34 -7.75 25.03
CA ASN A 16 -29.36 -8.79 24.74
C ASN A 16 -29.87 -9.78 23.67
N ASP A 17 -31.14 -10.17 23.73
CA ASP A 17 -31.77 -11.01 22.69
C ASP A 17 -31.84 -10.30 21.35
N MET A 18 -32.09 -8.99 21.34
CA MET A 18 -32.07 -8.21 20.11
C MET A 18 -30.65 -8.13 19.54
N ARG A 19 -29.63 -7.91 20.38
CA ARG A 19 -28.22 -7.92 19.95
C ARG A 19 -27.80 -9.27 19.40
N GLU A 20 -28.20 -10.38 20.02
CA GLU A 20 -27.95 -11.73 19.52
C GLU A 20 -28.68 -12.02 18.20
N ARG A 21 -29.92 -11.59 18.06
CA ARG A 21 -30.71 -11.72 16.81
C ARG A 21 -30.08 -10.91 15.67
N ILE A 22 -29.59 -9.69 15.94
CA ILE A 22 -28.87 -8.87 14.97
C ILE A 22 -27.55 -9.56 14.60
N ARG A 23 -26.81 -10.11 15.56
CA ARG A 23 -25.57 -10.85 15.34
C ARG A 23 -25.78 -12.14 14.53
N ARG A 24 -26.88 -12.86 14.73
CA ARG A 24 -27.24 -14.06 13.95
C ARG A 24 -27.78 -13.74 12.55
N LYS A 25 -28.42 -12.57 12.36
CA LYS A 25 -28.93 -12.12 11.06
C LYS A 25 -27.90 -11.43 10.20
N SER A 26 -26.82 -10.90 10.77
CA SER A 26 -25.72 -10.35 9.99
C SER A 26 -24.87 -11.51 9.45
N ARG A 27 -25.35 -12.18 8.40
CA ARG A 27 -24.43 -12.90 7.51
C ARG A 27 -23.38 -11.89 7.11
N LEU A 28 -22.13 -12.22 7.39
CA LEU A 28 -20.99 -11.41 6.96
C LEU A 28 -21.15 -11.13 5.47
N LYS A 29 -21.57 -9.91 5.14
CA LYS A 29 -21.69 -9.48 3.77
C LYS A 29 -20.27 -9.22 3.27
N GLY A 30 -19.95 -9.71 2.08
CA GLY A 30 -18.65 -9.55 1.46
C GLY A 30 -17.86 -10.85 1.34
N ARG A 31 -16.71 -10.75 0.70
CA ARG A 31 -15.79 -11.88 0.49
C ARG A 31 -15.27 -12.37 1.84
N GLN A 32 -15.41 -13.66 2.07
CA GLN A 32 -14.88 -14.30 3.27
C GLN A 32 -13.43 -14.73 3.01
N PRO A 33 -12.55 -14.66 4.01
CA PRO A 33 -11.17 -15.12 3.86
C PRO A 33 -11.15 -16.65 3.74
N GLU A 34 -10.24 -17.15 2.94
CA GLU A 34 -9.91 -18.56 2.85
C GLU A 34 -9.02 -18.96 4.04
N ASP A 35 -9.18 -20.18 4.52
CA ASP A 35 -8.39 -20.69 5.66
C ASP A 35 -6.89 -20.70 5.34
N ALA A 36 -6.52 -21.02 4.10
CA ALA A 36 -5.15 -20.97 3.61
C ALA A 36 -4.56 -19.55 3.72
N ALA A 37 -5.28 -18.55 3.21
CA ALA A 37 -4.86 -17.16 3.28
C ALA A 37 -4.75 -16.65 4.73
N MET A 38 -5.65 -17.10 5.61
CA MET A 38 -5.57 -16.79 7.04
C MET A 38 -4.33 -17.38 7.69
N ALA A 39 -3.96 -18.62 7.33
CA ALA A 39 -2.76 -19.29 7.84
C ALA A 39 -1.47 -18.64 7.32
N GLU A 40 -1.45 -18.16 6.08
CA GLU A 40 -0.31 -17.46 5.47
C GLU A 40 -0.11 -16.06 6.08
N VAL A 41 -1.18 -15.34 6.38
CA VAL A 41 -1.13 -13.96 6.90
C VAL A 41 -0.81 -13.91 8.40
N ALA A 42 -1.36 -14.83 9.20
CA ALA A 42 -1.25 -14.80 10.66
C ALA A 42 0.21 -14.72 11.20
N PRO A 43 1.19 -15.47 10.67
CA PRO A 43 2.58 -15.38 11.14
C PRO A 43 3.22 -14.00 10.88
N LEU A 44 2.82 -13.32 9.81
CA LEU A 44 3.37 -12.02 9.41
C LEU A 44 2.86 -10.88 10.30
N LEU A 45 1.65 -11.03 10.86
CA LEU A 45 1.11 -10.06 11.80
C LEU A 45 1.71 -10.23 13.20
N GLY A 46 2.18 -11.43 13.51
CA GLY A 46 2.64 -11.79 14.85
C GLY A 46 1.50 -12.13 15.83
N PRO A 47 1.80 -12.30 17.12
CA PRO A 47 0.81 -12.69 18.11
C PRO A 47 -0.28 -11.62 18.25
N ARG A 48 -1.54 -12.09 18.25
CA ARG A 48 -2.68 -11.18 18.37
C ARG A 48 -2.74 -10.57 19.77
N PRO A 49 -2.69 -9.23 19.90
CA PRO A 49 -2.86 -8.57 21.18
C PRO A 49 -4.25 -8.83 21.79
N ALA A 50 -4.35 -8.81 23.11
CA ALA A 50 -5.64 -8.99 23.80
C ALA A 50 -6.70 -7.95 23.37
N THR A 51 -6.28 -6.74 23.03
CA THR A 51 -7.12 -5.66 22.52
C THR A 51 -7.42 -5.75 21.02
N GLY A 52 -6.88 -6.75 20.32
CA GLY A 52 -6.89 -6.86 18.87
C GLY A 52 -5.77 -6.06 18.20
N PHE A 53 -5.65 -6.23 16.88
CA PHE A 53 -4.68 -5.45 16.09
C PHE A 53 -5.12 -3.99 15.99
N ARG A 54 -4.16 -3.08 16.14
CA ARG A 54 -4.41 -1.64 16.08
C ARG A 54 -4.61 -1.19 14.63
N ARG A 55 -5.65 -0.37 14.40
CA ARG A 55 -6.01 0.15 13.07
C ARG A 55 -4.90 1.00 12.45
N ASP A 56 -4.20 1.80 13.24
CA ASP A 56 -3.11 2.68 12.80
C ASP A 56 -1.88 1.92 12.29
N LEU A 57 -1.76 0.61 12.55
CA LEU A 57 -0.72 -0.25 12.01
C LEU A 57 -1.09 -0.93 10.68
N LEU A 58 -2.20 -0.55 10.04
CA LEU A 58 -2.62 -1.16 8.78
C LEU A 58 -1.54 -1.08 7.70
N ILE A 59 -0.91 0.10 7.53
CA ILE A 59 0.17 0.29 6.54
C ILE A 59 1.38 -0.60 6.84
N GLU A 60 1.74 -0.75 8.10
CA GLU A 60 2.82 -1.64 8.55
C GLU A 60 2.56 -3.09 8.14
N TYR A 61 1.32 -3.55 8.36
CA TYR A 61 0.95 -4.92 7.98
C TYR A 61 0.89 -5.11 6.46
N LEU A 62 0.45 -4.09 5.71
CA LEU A 62 0.53 -4.12 4.25
C LEU A 62 1.98 -4.22 3.75
N HIS A 63 2.91 -3.48 4.37
CA HIS A 63 4.34 -3.63 4.06
C HIS A 63 4.87 -5.02 4.36
N ARG A 64 4.54 -5.61 5.52
CA ARG A 64 4.97 -6.98 5.87
C ARG A 64 4.47 -8.01 4.86
N LEU A 65 3.22 -7.88 4.40
CA LEU A 65 2.67 -8.74 3.35
C LEU A 65 3.40 -8.52 2.03
N ASN A 66 3.58 -7.27 1.63
CA ASN A 66 4.27 -6.93 0.39
C ASN A 66 5.74 -7.39 0.39
N ASP A 67 6.45 -7.23 1.50
CA ASP A 67 7.85 -7.66 1.63
C ASP A 67 8.00 -9.18 1.59
N HIS A 68 7.01 -9.91 2.10
CA HIS A 68 7.03 -11.37 2.11
C HIS A 68 6.62 -11.98 0.77
N PHE A 69 5.56 -11.48 0.15
CA PHE A 69 4.99 -12.05 -1.09
C PHE A 69 5.44 -11.31 -2.35
N GLY A 70 6.12 -10.17 -2.22
CA GLY A 70 6.52 -9.30 -3.34
C GLY A 70 5.39 -8.45 -3.90
N VAL A 71 4.13 -8.82 -3.64
CA VAL A 71 2.90 -8.14 -4.06
C VAL A 71 1.81 -8.33 -3.00
N LEU A 72 0.73 -7.60 -3.13
CA LEU A 72 -0.47 -7.79 -2.30
C LEU A 72 -1.52 -8.60 -3.06
N HIS A 73 -1.67 -9.88 -2.73
CA HIS A 73 -2.78 -10.67 -3.26
C HIS A 73 -4.11 -10.27 -2.62
N ASP A 74 -5.16 -10.18 -3.41
CA ASP A 74 -6.49 -9.80 -2.94
C ASP A 74 -7.02 -10.77 -1.84
N ARG A 75 -6.70 -12.07 -1.90
CA ARG A 75 -7.02 -13.05 -0.86
C ARG A 75 -6.35 -12.72 0.49
N HIS A 76 -5.11 -12.23 0.47
CA HIS A 76 -4.39 -11.82 1.68
C HIS A 76 -4.95 -10.52 2.26
N LEU A 77 -5.41 -9.58 1.42
CA LEU A 77 -6.09 -8.37 1.89
C LEU A 77 -7.41 -8.71 2.60
N VAL A 78 -8.16 -9.70 2.11
CA VAL A 78 -9.38 -10.20 2.77
C VAL A 78 -9.04 -10.83 4.13
N ALA A 79 -7.97 -11.63 4.19
CA ALA A 79 -7.50 -12.24 5.44
C ALA A 79 -7.02 -11.18 6.44
N LEU A 80 -6.25 -10.17 5.98
CA LEU A 80 -5.80 -9.04 6.80
C LEU A 80 -6.98 -8.26 7.38
N ALA A 81 -7.96 -7.90 6.54
CA ALA A 81 -9.18 -7.22 6.96
C ALA A 81 -9.91 -7.97 8.08
N LYS A 82 -10.01 -9.30 7.95
CA LYS A 82 -10.61 -10.15 8.96
C LYS A 82 -9.82 -10.20 10.25
N GLN A 83 -8.48 -10.33 10.17
CA GLN A 83 -7.59 -10.36 11.34
C GLN A 83 -7.63 -9.04 12.11
N MET A 84 -7.63 -7.92 11.42
CA MET A 84 -7.68 -6.58 12.01
C MET A 84 -9.10 -6.14 12.41
N ASN A 85 -10.13 -6.89 12.03
CA ASN A 85 -11.55 -6.53 12.22
C ASN A 85 -11.89 -5.19 11.54
N LEU A 86 -11.34 -4.96 10.33
CA LEU A 86 -11.59 -3.81 9.48
C LEU A 86 -12.49 -4.18 8.30
N PRO A 87 -13.27 -3.21 7.76
CA PRO A 87 -13.94 -3.41 6.49
C PRO A 87 -12.93 -3.67 5.36
N MET A 88 -13.24 -4.62 4.47
CA MET A 88 -12.36 -4.90 3.30
C MET A 88 -12.15 -3.65 2.43
N ALA A 89 -13.17 -2.81 2.29
CA ALA A 89 -13.08 -1.56 1.53
C ALA A 89 -11.97 -0.65 2.07
N GLU A 90 -11.87 -0.49 3.38
CA GLU A 90 -10.84 0.33 4.03
C GLU A 90 -9.44 -0.22 3.77
N VAL A 91 -9.25 -1.54 3.92
CA VAL A 91 -7.95 -2.17 3.65
C VAL A 91 -7.56 -2.01 2.18
N TYR A 92 -8.53 -2.18 1.27
CA TYR A 92 -8.30 -2.02 -0.17
C TYR A 92 -8.03 -0.57 -0.56
N GLU A 93 -8.76 0.39 0.00
CA GLU A 93 -8.54 1.82 -0.23
C GLU A 93 -7.12 2.24 0.16
N VAL A 94 -6.66 1.83 1.35
CA VAL A 94 -5.29 2.12 1.80
C VAL A 94 -4.27 1.43 0.90
N ALA A 95 -4.46 0.15 0.58
CA ALA A 95 -3.53 -0.59 -0.27
C ALA A 95 -3.43 0.01 -1.70
N SER A 96 -4.55 0.43 -2.28
CA SER A 96 -4.59 0.98 -3.65
C SER A 96 -4.18 2.45 -3.74
N PHE A 97 -4.20 3.18 -2.62
CA PHE A 97 -3.76 4.57 -2.58
C PHE A 97 -2.26 4.74 -2.83
N TYR A 98 -1.47 3.81 -2.33
CA TYR A 98 -0.02 3.88 -2.44
C TYR A 98 0.50 3.12 -3.66
N HIS A 99 1.14 3.80 -4.61
CA HIS A 99 1.76 3.18 -5.79
C HIS A 99 2.96 2.26 -5.44
N HIS A 100 3.31 2.18 -4.17
CA HIS A 100 4.28 1.22 -3.67
C HIS A 100 3.76 -0.21 -3.74
N PHE A 101 2.45 -0.39 -3.53
CA PHE A 101 1.82 -1.70 -3.50
C PHE A 101 1.27 -2.08 -4.87
N GLU A 102 1.62 -3.26 -5.34
CA GLU A 102 1.01 -3.89 -6.50
C GLU A 102 -0.06 -4.88 -6.03
N ILE A 103 -1.31 -4.65 -6.42
CA ILE A 103 -2.43 -5.52 -6.02
C ILE A 103 -2.74 -6.49 -7.15
N VAL A 104 -2.55 -7.78 -6.86
CA VAL A 104 -2.80 -8.88 -7.79
C VAL A 104 -4.11 -9.56 -7.45
N ARG A 105 -4.95 -9.76 -8.46
CA ARG A 105 -6.27 -10.41 -8.34
C ARG A 105 -6.27 -11.77 -9.00
N GLY A 106 -6.83 -12.75 -8.29
CA GLY A 106 -6.93 -14.13 -8.78
C GLY A 106 -5.68 -14.96 -8.48
N GLU A 107 -5.84 -16.28 -8.59
CA GLU A 107 -4.79 -17.24 -8.23
C GLU A 107 -3.73 -17.40 -9.33
N GLU A 108 -4.10 -17.15 -10.59
CA GLU A 108 -3.22 -17.34 -11.75
C GLU A 108 -2.40 -16.10 -12.12
N ALA A 109 -2.66 -14.95 -11.46
CA ALA A 109 -1.94 -13.75 -11.76
C ALA A 109 -0.52 -13.84 -11.20
N GLN A 110 0.45 -14.06 -12.08
CA GLN A 110 1.85 -14.04 -11.73
C GLN A 110 2.25 -12.60 -11.39
N ALA A 111 2.78 -12.43 -10.19
CA ALA A 111 3.40 -11.18 -9.81
C ALA A 111 4.62 -10.92 -10.70
N PRO A 112 4.83 -9.69 -11.19
CA PRO A 112 6.08 -9.35 -11.85
C PRO A 112 7.23 -9.58 -10.85
N ARG A 113 8.35 -10.09 -11.33
CA ARG A 113 9.55 -10.27 -10.47
C ARG A 113 9.97 -8.95 -9.82
N LEU A 114 9.81 -7.87 -10.55
CA LEU A 114 10.18 -6.54 -10.12
C LEU A 114 9.34 -5.48 -10.81
N VAL A 115 9.00 -4.44 -10.06
CA VAL A 115 8.35 -3.23 -10.57
C VAL A 115 9.31 -2.06 -10.49
N VAL A 116 9.60 -1.46 -11.64
CA VAL A 116 10.33 -0.20 -11.74
C VAL A 116 9.33 0.94 -11.82
N ARG A 117 9.34 1.82 -10.83
CA ARG A 117 8.42 2.95 -10.72
C ARG A 117 9.16 4.23 -11.12
N VAL A 118 8.78 4.83 -12.23
CA VAL A 118 9.37 6.09 -12.72
C VAL A 118 8.47 7.25 -12.36
N CYS A 119 9.01 8.23 -11.65
CA CYS A 119 8.26 9.43 -11.29
C CYS A 119 7.91 10.24 -12.55
N ASP A 120 6.59 10.48 -12.79
CA ASP A 120 6.08 11.28 -13.90
C ASP A 120 5.52 12.64 -13.44
N SER A 121 5.99 13.16 -12.31
CA SER A 121 5.61 14.49 -11.85
C SER A 121 6.43 15.58 -12.56
N LEU A 122 6.00 16.82 -12.40
CA LEU A 122 6.47 17.97 -13.17
C LEU A 122 8.00 18.02 -13.34
N SER A 123 8.76 18.02 -12.24
CA SER A 123 10.22 18.11 -12.29
C SER A 123 10.85 16.94 -13.07
N CYS A 124 10.37 15.71 -12.86
CA CYS A 124 10.86 14.53 -13.54
C CYS A 124 10.48 14.53 -15.02
N SER A 125 9.24 14.93 -15.36
CA SER A 125 8.79 15.05 -16.75
C SER A 125 9.62 16.09 -17.53
N MET A 126 10.00 17.20 -16.88
CA MET A 126 10.85 18.23 -17.48
C MET A 126 12.31 17.78 -17.68
N THR A 127 12.75 16.76 -16.97
CA THR A 127 14.13 16.24 -16.99
C THR A 127 14.25 14.89 -17.69
N GLY A 128 13.26 14.47 -18.48
CA GLY A 128 13.36 13.30 -19.35
C GLY A 128 12.67 12.02 -18.84
N ALA A 129 11.80 12.10 -17.84
CA ALA A 129 11.11 10.91 -17.32
C ALA A 129 10.16 10.28 -18.35
N ARG A 130 9.58 11.05 -19.25
CA ARG A 130 8.70 10.53 -20.31
C ARG A 130 9.45 9.72 -21.34
N GLU A 131 10.63 10.18 -21.72
CA GLU A 131 11.54 9.46 -22.60
C GLU A 131 12.02 8.15 -21.95
N LEU A 132 12.31 8.18 -20.65
CA LEU A 132 12.63 6.98 -19.88
C LEU A 132 11.48 5.98 -19.88
N LEU A 133 10.26 6.43 -19.59
CA LEU A 133 9.07 5.58 -19.59
C LEU A 133 8.80 4.93 -20.95
N ALA A 134 9.08 5.64 -22.04
CA ALA A 134 8.93 5.12 -23.40
C ALA A 134 10.03 4.09 -23.76
N ALA A 135 11.27 4.35 -23.36
CA ALA A 135 12.42 3.53 -23.74
C ALA A 135 12.65 2.30 -22.86
N LEU A 136 12.35 2.38 -21.56
CA LEU A 136 12.68 1.33 -20.59
C LEU A 136 12.07 -0.04 -20.91
N PRO A 137 10.77 -0.17 -21.30
CA PRO A 137 10.19 -1.49 -21.55
C PRO A 137 10.88 -2.27 -22.65
N GLU A 138 11.32 -1.58 -23.72
CA GLU A 138 12.04 -2.20 -24.83
C GLU A 138 13.46 -2.57 -24.44
N ARG A 139 14.17 -1.67 -23.75
CA ARG A 139 15.55 -1.87 -23.30
C ARG A 139 15.66 -3.00 -22.27
N LEU A 140 14.70 -3.09 -21.32
CA LEU A 140 14.63 -4.18 -20.36
C LEU A 140 14.38 -5.52 -21.07
N ARG A 141 13.47 -5.56 -22.04
CA ARG A 141 13.20 -6.77 -22.83
C ARG A 141 14.43 -7.20 -23.64
N ALA A 142 15.12 -6.25 -24.27
CA ALA A 142 16.35 -6.53 -25.02
C ALA A 142 17.48 -7.04 -24.11
N ALA A 143 17.50 -6.62 -22.83
CA ALA A 143 18.43 -7.11 -21.82
C ALA A 143 18.00 -8.45 -21.17
N GLY A 144 16.94 -9.11 -21.66
CA GLY A 144 16.44 -10.37 -21.14
C GLY A 144 15.64 -10.25 -19.83
N GLN A 145 15.21 -9.03 -19.45
CA GLN A 145 14.47 -8.71 -18.24
C GLN A 145 12.96 -8.53 -18.57
N SER A 146 12.35 -9.52 -19.21
CA SER A 146 10.95 -9.46 -19.67
C SER A 146 9.93 -9.55 -18.51
N ASP A 147 10.35 -9.95 -17.35
CA ASP A 147 9.59 -10.10 -16.11
C ASP A 147 9.61 -8.84 -15.21
N VAL A 148 10.20 -7.74 -15.71
CA VAL A 148 10.24 -6.44 -15.05
C VAL A 148 9.15 -5.54 -15.63
N GLN A 149 8.27 -5.05 -14.77
CA GLN A 149 7.22 -4.10 -15.13
C GLN A 149 7.69 -2.67 -14.91
N VAL A 150 7.37 -1.76 -15.83
CA VAL A 150 7.65 -0.33 -15.71
C VAL A 150 6.34 0.42 -15.53
N LEU A 151 6.24 1.22 -14.47
CA LEU A 151 5.06 2.01 -14.13
C LEU A 151 5.41 3.48 -13.96
N ALA A 152 4.54 4.36 -14.49
CA ALA A 152 4.55 5.77 -14.13
C ALA A 152 3.92 5.94 -12.74
N VAL A 153 4.56 6.74 -11.88
CA VAL A 153 4.07 7.00 -10.51
C VAL A 153 4.11 8.48 -10.18
N PRO A 154 3.28 8.94 -9.24
CA PRO A 154 3.34 10.30 -8.70
C PRO A 154 4.68 10.62 -8.06
N CYS A 155 4.83 11.88 -7.64
CA CYS A 155 6.06 12.36 -7.01
C CYS A 155 6.50 11.51 -5.82
N VAL A 156 7.74 11.04 -5.88
CA VAL A 156 8.38 10.25 -4.81
C VAL A 156 9.12 11.11 -3.78
N GLY A 157 8.93 12.43 -3.82
CA GLY A 157 9.49 13.37 -2.85
C GLY A 157 10.97 13.72 -3.05
N ARG A 158 11.54 13.46 -4.24
CA ARG A 158 12.96 13.73 -4.54
C ARG A 158 13.14 14.60 -5.79
N CYS A 159 12.41 15.70 -5.86
CA CYS A 159 12.39 16.58 -7.02
C CYS A 159 13.77 17.22 -7.33
N GLU A 160 14.60 17.38 -6.31
CA GLU A 160 15.97 17.89 -6.43
C GLU A 160 16.93 16.92 -7.15
N GLN A 161 16.52 15.67 -7.30
CA GLN A 161 17.29 14.60 -7.92
C GLN A 161 16.65 14.09 -9.21
N ALA A 162 15.78 14.91 -9.82
CA ALA A 162 15.05 14.52 -11.02
C ALA A 162 15.99 14.27 -12.22
N PRO A 163 15.67 13.29 -13.10
CA PRO A 163 14.56 12.36 -13.01
C PRO A 163 14.84 11.21 -12.02
N VAL A 164 13.79 10.70 -11.37
CA VAL A 164 13.91 9.65 -10.34
C VAL A 164 13.09 8.43 -10.73
N ALA A 165 13.68 7.26 -10.58
CA ALA A 165 12.98 5.99 -10.58
C ALA A 165 13.16 5.27 -9.25
N VAL A 166 12.20 4.43 -8.87
CA VAL A 166 12.32 3.53 -7.71
C VAL A 166 12.42 2.10 -8.24
N VAL A 167 13.53 1.46 -7.96
CA VAL A 167 13.81 0.06 -8.31
C VAL A 167 13.87 -0.74 -7.01
N HIS A 168 13.14 -1.82 -6.93
CA HIS A 168 12.85 -2.47 -5.65
C HIS A 168 12.19 -1.46 -4.68
N GLN A 169 12.85 -1.15 -3.57
CA GLN A 169 12.46 -0.11 -2.62
C GLN A 169 13.46 1.07 -2.59
N CYS A 170 14.40 1.08 -3.54
CA CYS A 170 15.48 2.05 -3.57
C CYS A 170 15.23 3.11 -4.64
N PRO A 171 15.16 4.40 -4.29
CA PRO A 171 15.11 5.48 -5.26
C PRO A 171 16.47 5.62 -5.95
N VAL A 172 16.46 5.68 -7.27
CA VAL A 172 17.62 5.92 -8.14
C VAL A 172 17.55 7.37 -8.64
N PRO A 173 18.41 8.25 -8.15
CA PRO A 173 18.42 9.67 -8.55
C PRO A 173 19.07 9.85 -9.91
N LEU A 174 18.76 10.97 -10.59
CA LEU A 174 19.32 11.35 -11.89
C LEU A 174 19.34 10.17 -12.87
N VAL A 175 18.22 9.45 -12.87
CA VAL A 175 18.13 8.12 -13.47
C VAL A 175 18.26 8.18 -15.00
N THR A 176 19.04 7.25 -15.53
CA THR A 176 19.17 6.96 -16.96
C THR A 176 18.67 5.55 -17.24
N VAL A 177 18.49 5.21 -18.53
CA VAL A 177 18.11 3.84 -18.93
C VAL A 177 19.13 2.82 -18.42
N ASP A 178 20.42 3.10 -18.60
CA ASP A 178 21.50 2.20 -18.16
C ASP A 178 21.56 2.10 -16.62
N GLY A 179 21.32 3.19 -15.91
CA GLY A 179 21.21 3.20 -14.45
C GLY A 179 20.06 2.35 -13.92
N VAL A 180 18.91 2.32 -14.62
CA VAL A 180 17.82 1.39 -14.27
C VAL A 180 18.23 -0.05 -14.53
N LEU A 181 18.86 -0.36 -15.68
CA LEU A 181 19.31 -1.72 -16.00
C LEU A 181 20.31 -2.23 -14.97
N GLU A 182 21.23 -1.40 -14.52
CA GLU A 182 22.16 -1.72 -13.46
C GLU A 182 21.43 -1.99 -12.13
N ALA A 183 20.51 -1.10 -11.74
CA ALA A 183 19.76 -1.22 -10.51
C ALA A 183 18.86 -2.47 -10.47
N VAL A 184 18.27 -2.86 -11.61
CA VAL A 184 17.44 -4.08 -11.74
C VAL A 184 18.26 -5.35 -11.50
N ASN A 185 19.55 -5.35 -11.88
CA ASN A 185 20.44 -6.49 -11.70
C ASN A 185 21.03 -6.59 -10.27
N LEU A 186 20.90 -5.54 -9.47
CA LEU A 186 21.34 -5.56 -8.08
C LEU A 186 20.38 -6.40 -7.22
N LYS A 187 20.92 -7.12 -6.22
CA LYS A 187 20.09 -7.88 -5.29
C LYS A 187 19.26 -6.92 -4.42
N PRO A 188 17.97 -7.21 -4.17
CA PRO A 188 17.05 -6.31 -3.45
C PRO A 188 17.50 -5.91 -2.04
N ASN A 189 18.31 -6.73 -1.39
CA ASN A 189 18.78 -6.49 -0.01
C ASN A 189 20.08 -5.67 0.09
N ARG A 190 20.67 -5.30 -1.03
CA ARG A 190 21.71 -4.32 -1.00
C ARG A 190 21.00 -2.96 -1.12
N ALA A 191 20.77 -2.30 0.02
CA ALA A 191 20.63 -0.86 -0.03
C ALA A 191 21.78 -0.37 -0.90
N VAL A 192 21.47 -0.01 -2.14
CA VAL A 192 22.41 0.75 -2.94
C VAL A 192 22.73 1.88 -2.01
N ALA A 193 23.99 2.00 -1.59
CA ALA A 193 24.46 3.20 -0.92
C ALA A 193 24.34 4.28 -2.01
N LEU A 194 23.09 4.67 -2.22
CA LEU A 194 22.72 5.82 -3.00
C LEU A 194 23.55 6.90 -2.38
N HIS A 195 24.30 7.56 -3.22
CA HIS A 195 25.16 8.68 -2.87
C HIS A 195 24.66 9.33 -1.59
N PRO A 196 25.55 9.54 -0.60
CA PRO A 196 25.13 10.27 0.58
C PRO A 196 24.30 11.43 0.07
N PRO A 197 23.10 11.67 0.64
CA PRO A 197 22.23 12.73 0.15
C PRO A 197 23.17 13.88 -0.11
N ALA A 198 23.26 14.32 -1.38
CA ALA A 198 24.08 15.47 -1.71
C ALA A 198 23.74 16.40 -0.56
N GLN A 199 24.72 16.79 0.24
CA GLN A 199 24.50 17.69 1.36
C GLN A 199 24.05 19.01 0.73
N VAL A 200 22.84 18.99 0.22
CA VAL A 200 22.07 20.21 0.09
C VAL A 200 21.87 20.57 1.55
N ALA A 201 22.76 21.40 2.05
CA ALA A 201 22.53 22.13 3.25
C ALA A 201 21.28 22.97 2.98
N ILE A 202 20.11 22.30 3.10
CA ILE A 202 18.85 22.99 3.24
C ILE A 202 19.02 23.64 4.60
N ASN A 203 19.43 24.90 4.54
CA ASN A 203 19.46 25.72 5.72
C ASN A 203 18.00 25.94 6.12
N PHE A 204 17.43 24.97 6.86
CA PHE A 204 16.07 25.01 7.37
C PHE A 204 15.82 26.29 8.16
N ASP A 205 16.85 26.86 8.77
CA ASP A 205 16.75 28.13 9.50
C ASP A 205 16.36 29.29 8.58
N THR A 206 16.85 29.32 7.36
CA THR A 206 16.54 30.41 6.41
C THR A 206 15.10 30.32 5.88
N VAL A 207 14.56 29.13 5.69
CA VAL A 207 13.18 28.95 5.17
C VAL A 207 12.15 29.17 6.28
N SER A 208 12.41 28.72 7.50
CA SER A 208 11.51 28.93 8.65
C SER A 208 11.37 30.41 9.00
N TYR A 209 12.43 31.18 8.95
CA TYR A 209 12.41 32.60 9.30
C TYR A 209 11.71 33.48 8.27
N THR A 210 11.75 33.17 7.00
CA THR A 210 11.07 33.98 5.98
C THR A 210 9.54 33.86 6.06
N HIS A 211 9.01 32.69 6.45
CA HIS A 211 7.58 32.48 6.62
C HIS A 211 7.02 33.11 7.92
N LEU A 212 7.78 33.08 9.00
CA LEU A 212 7.33 33.66 10.27
C LEU A 212 7.35 35.18 10.28
N ARG A 213 8.31 35.81 9.62
CA ARG A 213 8.38 37.28 9.52
C ARG A 213 7.32 37.93 8.65
N ALA A 214 6.70 37.18 7.71
CA ALA A 214 5.65 37.72 6.86
C ALA A 214 4.33 37.99 7.62
N HIS A 215 4.16 37.47 8.82
CA HIS A 215 2.99 37.65 9.66
C HIS A 215 3.19 38.62 10.85
N GLU A 216 4.39 39.17 11.03
CA GLU A 216 4.72 40.10 12.13
C GLU A 216 4.88 41.55 11.70
N THR A 217 4.33 41.96 10.58
CA THR A 217 4.24 43.37 10.24
C THR A 217 3.06 44.02 10.97
N PRO A 218 3.25 45.07 11.77
CA PRO A 218 2.22 45.74 12.53
C PRO A 218 1.19 46.46 11.66
#